data_2beacc0005009912eb564e941d323a6c
#
_entry.id   2beacc0005009912eb564e941d323a6c
#
_cell.length_a   1.000
_cell.length_b   1.000
_cell.length_c   1.000
_cell.angle_alpha   90.00
_cell.angle_beta   90.00
_cell.angle_gamma   90.00
#
_symmetry.space_group_name_H-M   'P 1'
#
loop_
_entity.id
_entity.type
_entity.pdbx_description
1 polymer ?
#
loop_
_entity_poly.entity_id
_entity_poly.type
_entity_poly.pdbx_seq_one_letter_code
_entity_poly.pdbx_strand_id
1 'polypeptide(L)'
;MSHLLNQLKSNVLVADGAIGTIFYSEGLDTCPEAYNLTHPDKVERIHRSYIEAGADVIQTNTYGANFEKLKSFGLEHKVKEIHQAAVQIAKHAANEDTIILGTVGGFRGVRQEDISLSTIQYHTELQIDTLIDEGVDALLFETYYDLDELTRIVTATRQKYDIPIIAQLTASNTNYLVDGTEINAALKYVVECGANVVGLNCHHGPHHMQRSFSHIELPKHAYLSCYPNASLLDIENSEFKYSDNAQYFGDIAQELINEGVRLIGGCCGTTPEHIRYIKSAVKHLKPVKDKKVIPINKASSQKQTRVLKQNLTSKVKNGPTVIVELDTPKHLDTDTFFDNVGKLDEAGIDAVTLADNSLATVRVSNIAA
;
A
#
# COMPACT_ATOMS: atom_id res chain seq x y z
N MET A 1 14.10 11.82 21.94
CA MET A 1 13.75 11.67 20.51
C MET A 1 14.03 10.22 20.17
N SER A 2 13.12 9.50 19.52
CA SER A 2 13.25 8.07 19.25
C SER A 2 14.41 7.75 18.30
N HIS A 3 14.88 6.51 18.31
CA HIS A 3 15.96 6.03 17.44
C HIS A 3 15.56 6.23 15.95
N LEU A 4 14.38 5.81 15.54
CA LEU A 4 13.84 5.98 14.18
C LEU A 4 13.93 7.43 13.68
N LEU A 5 13.39 8.38 14.44
CA LEU A 5 13.38 9.79 14.03
C LEU A 5 14.76 10.42 14.00
N ASN A 6 15.67 9.99 14.87
CA ASN A 6 17.07 10.43 14.83
C ASN A 6 17.76 9.93 13.56
N GLN A 7 17.57 8.69 13.18
CA GLN A 7 18.13 8.14 11.94
C GLN A 7 17.58 8.85 10.70
N LEU A 8 16.27 9.08 10.61
CA LEU A 8 15.62 9.74 9.46
C LEU A 8 16.05 11.20 9.24
N LYS A 9 16.64 11.86 10.24
CA LYS A 9 17.18 13.23 10.07
C LYS A 9 18.31 13.29 9.05
N SER A 10 19.17 12.29 9.02
CA SER A 10 20.43 12.31 8.27
C SER A 10 20.59 11.14 7.31
N ASN A 11 19.73 10.15 7.37
CA ASN A 11 19.84 8.92 6.59
C ASN A 11 18.52 8.61 5.84
N VAL A 12 18.68 7.83 4.77
CA VAL A 12 17.60 7.06 4.14
C VAL A 12 17.60 5.71 4.79
N LEU A 13 16.43 5.26 5.28
CA LEU A 13 16.25 3.94 5.87
C LEU A 13 15.52 3.03 4.89
N VAL A 14 15.92 1.77 4.87
CA VAL A 14 15.27 0.73 4.08
C VAL A 14 14.45 -0.16 5.02
N ALA A 15 13.15 -0.25 4.77
CA ALA A 15 12.27 -1.18 5.45
C ALA A 15 12.25 -2.53 4.73
N ASP A 16 11.66 -3.52 5.36
CA ASP A 16 11.40 -4.82 4.79
C ASP A 16 10.32 -4.78 3.70
N GLY A 17 9.85 -5.94 3.30
CA GLY A 17 8.79 -6.14 2.31
C GLY A 17 7.68 -7.01 2.85
N ALA A 18 6.91 -7.59 1.94
CA ALA A 18 5.73 -8.37 2.27
C ALA A 18 6.08 -9.69 2.99
N ILE A 19 5.36 -9.98 4.05
CA ILE A 19 5.37 -11.30 4.72
C ILE A 19 4.24 -12.18 4.16
N GLY A 20 3.03 -11.65 4.11
CA GLY A 20 1.85 -12.40 3.71
C GLY A 20 1.95 -13.00 2.32
N THR A 21 2.44 -12.24 1.32
CA THR A 21 2.59 -12.76 -0.04
C THR A 21 3.66 -13.84 -0.18
N ILE A 22 4.69 -13.83 0.67
CA ILE A 22 5.67 -14.93 0.73
C ILE A 22 4.97 -16.20 1.22
N PHE A 23 4.19 -16.13 2.29
CA PHE A 23 3.46 -17.29 2.77
C PHE A 23 2.43 -17.82 1.76
N TYR A 24 1.72 -16.94 1.06
CA TYR A 24 0.80 -17.39 0.00
C TYR A 24 1.53 -18.09 -1.16
N SER A 25 2.72 -17.64 -1.52
CA SER A 25 3.55 -18.32 -2.51
C SER A 25 4.11 -19.66 -2.02
N GLU A 26 4.21 -19.87 -0.71
CA GLU A 26 4.58 -21.14 -0.08
C GLU A 26 3.36 -22.06 0.16
N GLY A 27 2.17 -21.69 -0.30
CA GLY A 27 0.95 -22.51 -0.21
C GLY A 27 0.15 -22.33 1.08
N LEU A 28 0.25 -21.16 1.74
CA LEU A 28 -0.55 -20.85 2.92
C LEU A 28 -2.05 -20.82 2.55
N ASP A 29 -2.87 -21.54 3.32
CA ASP A 29 -4.31 -21.68 3.18
C ASP A 29 -5.13 -20.99 4.30
N THR A 30 -4.46 -20.24 5.17
CA THR A 30 -5.05 -19.51 6.30
C THR A 30 -4.55 -18.05 6.32
N CYS A 31 -4.86 -17.29 7.38
CA CYS A 31 -4.31 -15.94 7.49
C CYS A 31 -2.83 -15.97 7.90
N PRO A 32 -1.99 -15.11 7.29
CA PRO A 32 -0.55 -15.04 7.60
C PRO A 32 -0.26 -14.80 9.08
N GLU A 33 -1.10 -14.03 9.74
CA GLU A 33 -0.93 -13.64 11.15
C GLU A 33 -1.13 -14.80 12.12
N ALA A 34 -1.88 -15.84 11.74
CA ALA A 34 -2.02 -17.06 12.52
C ALA A 34 -0.67 -17.80 12.69
N TYR A 35 0.26 -17.60 11.74
CA TYR A 35 1.59 -18.21 11.81
C TYR A 35 2.43 -17.67 12.97
N ASN A 36 2.12 -16.49 13.50
CA ASN A 36 2.77 -16.03 14.75
C ASN A 36 2.58 -17.00 15.91
N LEU A 37 1.45 -17.73 15.93
CA LEU A 37 1.14 -18.70 16.98
C LEU A 37 1.49 -20.14 16.58
N THR A 38 1.32 -20.49 15.30
CA THR A 38 1.42 -21.89 14.84
C THR A 38 2.76 -22.24 14.22
N HIS A 39 3.44 -21.27 13.60
CA HIS A 39 4.72 -21.45 12.88
C HIS A 39 5.65 -20.24 13.09
N PRO A 40 5.98 -19.88 14.36
CA PRO A 40 6.79 -18.71 14.67
C PRO A 40 8.18 -18.73 14.01
N ASP A 41 8.77 -19.92 13.86
CA ASP A 41 10.03 -20.15 13.17
C ASP A 41 10.00 -19.72 11.69
N LYS A 42 8.89 -19.91 11.00
CA LYS A 42 8.72 -19.46 9.62
C LYS A 42 8.65 -17.93 9.53
N VAL A 43 7.94 -17.28 10.45
CA VAL A 43 7.87 -15.82 10.51
C VAL A 43 9.23 -15.23 10.84
N GLU A 44 9.94 -15.78 11.83
CA GLU A 44 11.30 -15.36 12.20
C GLU A 44 12.27 -15.51 11.03
N ARG A 45 12.21 -16.61 10.28
CA ARG A 45 13.02 -16.83 9.08
C ARG A 45 12.83 -15.70 8.04
N ILE A 46 11.59 -15.25 7.82
CA ILE A 46 11.31 -14.17 6.87
C ILE A 46 11.89 -12.85 7.39
N HIS A 47 11.70 -12.49 8.66
CA HIS A 47 12.32 -11.30 9.22
C HIS A 47 13.85 -11.31 9.06
N ARG A 48 14.50 -12.43 9.40
CA ARG A 48 15.96 -12.57 9.24
C ARG A 48 16.39 -12.41 7.78
N SER A 49 15.65 -12.98 6.83
CA SER A 49 15.97 -12.86 5.41
C SER A 49 15.89 -11.41 4.90
N TYR A 50 14.98 -10.61 5.42
CA TYR A 50 14.91 -9.17 5.12
C TYR A 50 16.06 -8.39 5.77
N ILE A 51 16.41 -8.69 7.01
CA ILE A 51 17.56 -8.08 7.69
C ILE A 51 18.86 -8.40 6.94
N GLU A 52 19.07 -9.65 6.54
CA GLU A 52 20.21 -10.09 5.72
C GLU A 52 20.23 -9.44 4.34
N ALA A 53 19.07 -9.10 3.78
CA ALA A 53 18.96 -8.32 2.55
C ALA A 53 19.31 -6.83 2.73
N GLY A 54 19.45 -6.37 3.97
CA GLY A 54 19.87 -5.01 4.32
C GLY A 54 18.72 -4.11 4.79
N ALA A 55 17.60 -4.66 5.24
CA ALA A 55 16.55 -3.87 5.89
C ALA A 55 17.08 -3.28 7.22
N ASP A 56 16.91 -1.97 7.39
CA ASP A 56 17.18 -1.25 8.65
C ASP A 56 15.98 -1.31 9.59
N VAL A 57 14.80 -1.57 9.01
CA VAL A 57 13.50 -1.53 9.67
C VAL A 57 12.71 -2.78 9.28
N ILE A 58 12.12 -3.45 10.25
CA ILE A 58 11.21 -4.58 10.02
C ILE A 58 9.85 -4.31 10.64
N GLN A 59 8.81 -4.94 10.08
CA GLN A 59 7.42 -4.80 10.49
C GLN A 59 6.94 -6.06 11.18
N THR A 60 6.15 -5.95 12.26
CA THR A 60 5.49 -7.11 12.85
C THR A 60 4.49 -7.74 11.87
N ASN A 61 4.35 -9.06 11.89
CA ASN A 61 3.36 -9.77 11.06
C ASN A 61 1.94 -9.62 11.66
N THR A 62 1.40 -8.39 11.65
CA THR A 62 0.13 -8.03 12.29
C THR A 62 -0.81 -7.21 11.41
N TYR A 63 -0.52 -7.01 10.14
CA TYR A 63 -1.33 -6.20 9.21
C TYR A 63 -2.81 -6.61 9.18
N GLY A 64 -3.11 -7.90 9.11
CA GLY A 64 -4.46 -8.45 9.11
C GLY A 64 -4.96 -8.91 10.49
N ALA A 65 -4.22 -8.65 11.56
CA ALA A 65 -4.56 -9.13 12.90
C ALA A 65 -5.64 -8.30 13.61
N ASN A 66 -6.57 -7.70 12.88
CA ASN A 66 -7.71 -7.00 13.45
C ASN A 66 -8.92 -7.93 13.65
N PHE A 67 -9.85 -7.51 14.51
CA PHE A 67 -11.01 -8.29 14.89
C PHE A 67 -11.83 -8.78 13.70
N GLU A 68 -12.13 -7.90 12.72
CA GLU A 68 -12.99 -8.25 11.58
C GLU A 68 -12.32 -9.23 10.62
N LYS A 69 -11.04 -9.01 10.29
CA LYS A 69 -10.31 -9.94 9.40
C LYS A 69 -10.10 -11.30 10.06
N LEU A 70 -9.72 -11.31 11.34
CA LEU A 70 -9.53 -12.58 12.09
C LEU A 70 -10.83 -13.36 12.29
N LYS A 71 -11.99 -12.70 12.34
CA LYS A 71 -13.30 -13.33 12.45
C LYS A 71 -13.59 -14.29 11.30
N SER A 72 -13.12 -13.99 10.09
CA SER A 72 -13.25 -14.87 8.93
C SER A 72 -12.54 -16.22 9.11
N PHE A 73 -11.61 -16.30 10.07
CA PHE A 73 -10.83 -17.49 10.41
C PHE A 73 -11.15 -18.04 11.79
N GLY A 74 -12.14 -17.47 12.50
CA GLY A 74 -12.51 -17.86 13.87
C GLY A 74 -11.44 -17.50 14.92
N LEU A 75 -10.59 -16.53 14.63
CA LEU A 75 -9.46 -16.10 15.46
C LEU A 75 -9.63 -14.72 16.09
N GLU A 76 -10.82 -14.13 16.01
CA GLU A 76 -11.12 -12.78 16.52
C GLU A 76 -10.82 -12.60 18.03
N HIS A 77 -10.88 -13.69 18.78
CA HIS A 77 -10.55 -13.72 20.21
C HIS A 77 -9.05 -13.76 20.51
N LYS A 78 -8.21 -13.96 19.49
CA LYS A 78 -6.75 -14.09 19.61
C LYS A 78 -5.97 -12.83 19.20
N VAL A 79 -6.64 -11.70 18.96
CA VAL A 79 -6.00 -10.44 18.55
C VAL A 79 -4.77 -10.14 19.43
N LYS A 80 -4.94 -10.13 20.76
CA LYS A 80 -3.86 -9.82 21.71
C LYS A 80 -2.71 -10.82 21.61
N GLU A 81 -3.02 -12.11 21.65
CA GLU A 81 -2.01 -13.20 21.61
C GLU A 81 -1.18 -13.13 20.32
N ILE A 82 -1.83 -12.86 19.18
CA ILE A 82 -1.17 -12.75 17.87
C ILE A 82 -0.21 -11.56 17.85
N HIS A 83 -0.61 -10.38 18.37
CA HIS A 83 0.25 -9.21 18.45
C HIS A 83 1.44 -9.42 19.36
N GLN A 84 1.23 -10.02 20.55
CA GLN A 84 2.30 -10.34 21.48
C GLN A 84 3.34 -11.28 20.83
N ALA A 85 2.87 -12.38 20.23
CA ALA A 85 3.75 -13.33 19.57
C ALA A 85 4.52 -12.67 18.40
N ALA A 86 3.86 -11.84 17.59
CA ALA A 86 4.49 -11.15 16.47
C ALA A 86 5.64 -10.23 16.91
N VAL A 87 5.46 -9.46 17.98
CA VAL A 87 6.52 -8.59 18.51
C VAL A 87 7.69 -9.40 19.05
N GLN A 88 7.42 -10.49 19.79
CA GLN A 88 8.47 -11.36 20.31
C GLN A 88 9.28 -12.00 19.18
N ILE A 89 8.64 -12.46 18.11
CA ILE A 89 9.30 -13.04 16.95
C ILE A 89 10.18 -11.98 16.26
N ALA A 90 9.65 -10.76 16.04
CA ALA A 90 10.41 -9.69 15.44
C ALA A 90 11.64 -9.30 16.28
N LYS A 91 11.51 -9.25 17.60
CA LYS A 91 12.63 -9.03 18.53
C LYS A 91 13.68 -10.13 18.48
N HIS A 92 13.26 -11.38 18.34
CA HIS A 92 14.18 -12.52 18.19
C HIS A 92 14.97 -12.49 16.89
N ALA A 93 14.36 -11.97 15.82
CA ALA A 93 15.00 -11.83 14.53
C ALA A 93 15.94 -10.59 14.45
N ALA A 94 15.63 -9.54 15.20
CA ALA A 94 16.29 -8.24 15.13
C ALA A 94 17.74 -8.27 15.61
N ASN A 95 18.56 -7.41 15.01
CA ASN A 95 19.88 -7.04 15.52
C ASN A 95 19.76 -5.78 16.40
N GLU A 96 20.86 -5.37 17.06
CA GLU A 96 20.88 -4.19 17.95
C GLU A 96 20.43 -2.89 17.26
N ASP A 97 20.74 -2.74 15.96
CA ASP A 97 20.41 -1.54 15.17
C ASP A 97 19.06 -1.65 14.43
N THR A 98 18.42 -2.82 14.45
CA THR A 98 17.16 -3.05 13.72
C THR A 98 15.99 -2.37 14.41
N ILE A 99 15.25 -1.54 13.69
CA ILE A 99 14.05 -0.86 14.17
C ILE A 99 12.84 -1.75 13.94
N ILE A 100 12.00 -1.94 14.95
CA ILE A 100 10.80 -2.77 14.89
C ILE A 100 9.55 -1.89 14.86
N LEU A 101 8.76 -1.99 13.78
CA LEU A 101 7.49 -1.32 13.64
C LEU A 101 6.33 -2.24 14.05
N GLY A 102 5.48 -1.76 14.94
CA GLY A 102 4.20 -2.38 15.22
C GLY A 102 3.19 -2.02 14.12
N THR A 103 2.80 -3.00 13.31
CA THR A 103 1.96 -2.77 12.14
C THR A 103 0.48 -2.91 12.47
N VAL A 104 -0.32 -1.94 12.01
CA VAL A 104 -1.78 -1.90 12.15
C VAL A 104 -2.38 -1.55 10.80
N GLY A 105 -3.11 -2.51 10.21
CA GLY A 105 -3.79 -2.31 8.93
C GLY A 105 -5.18 -1.72 9.08
N GLY A 106 -5.63 -0.98 8.06
CA GLY A 106 -6.97 -0.42 8.03
C GLY A 106 -8.09 -1.48 8.03
N PHE A 107 -9.24 -1.10 8.56
CA PHE A 107 -10.45 -1.92 8.55
C PHE A 107 -11.23 -1.73 7.25
N ARG A 108 -11.37 -0.47 6.80
CA ARG A 108 -12.11 -0.11 5.61
C ARG A 108 -11.24 -0.33 4.38
N GLY A 109 -11.69 -1.27 3.52
CA GLY A 109 -11.07 -1.51 2.22
C GLY A 109 -11.65 -0.62 1.12
N VAL A 110 -11.33 -0.95 -0.14
CA VAL A 110 -11.85 -0.25 -1.33
C VAL A 110 -13.39 -0.23 -1.37
N ARG A 111 -14.06 -1.26 -0.81
CA ARG A 111 -15.53 -1.38 -0.81
C ARG A 111 -16.21 -0.67 0.36
N GLN A 112 -15.46 0.07 1.20
CA GLN A 112 -15.97 0.77 2.38
C GLN A 112 -16.96 -0.10 3.17
N GLU A 113 -16.44 -1.02 3.95
CA GLU A 113 -17.26 -1.81 4.87
C GLU A 113 -18.00 -0.89 5.84
N ASP A 114 -19.28 -1.20 6.13
CA ASP A 114 -20.16 -0.36 6.93
C ASP A 114 -19.87 -0.54 8.45
N ILE A 115 -18.61 -0.30 8.83
CA ILE A 115 -18.17 -0.35 10.22
C ILE A 115 -18.04 1.08 10.75
N SER A 116 -18.63 1.38 11.91
CA SER A 116 -18.54 2.70 12.48
C SER A 116 -17.11 3.05 12.89
N LEU A 117 -16.72 4.31 12.71
CA LEU A 117 -15.39 4.79 13.14
C LEU A 117 -15.13 4.59 14.65
N SER A 118 -16.17 4.64 15.49
CA SER A 118 -16.04 4.37 16.93
C SER A 118 -15.73 2.91 17.21
N THR A 119 -16.33 1.98 16.47
CA THR A 119 -16.04 0.53 16.57
C THR A 119 -14.62 0.24 16.11
N ILE A 120 -14.22 0.82 14.98
CA ILE A 120 -12.84 0.70 14.47
C ILE A 120 -11.85 1.19 15.52
N GLN A 121 -12.04 2.39 16.06
CA GLN A 121 -11.15 2.96 17.08
C GLN A 121 -11.03 2.03 18.28
N TYR A 122 -12.15 1.53 18.81
CA TYR A 122 -12.15 0.63 19.98
C TYR A 122 -11.29 -0.63 19.75
N HIS A 123 -11.46 -1.28 18.57
CA HIS A 123 -10.68 -2.49 18.27
C HIS A 123 -9.22 -2.19 17.92
N THR A 124 -8.93 -1.03 17.33
CA THR A 124 -7.56 -0.61 17.01
C THR A 124 -6.79 -0.25 18.27
N GLU A 125 -7.43 0.35 19.28
CA GLU A 125 -6.78 0.67 20.56
C GLU A 125 -6.18 -0.57 21.23
N LEU A 126 -6.87 -1.71 21.22
CA LEU A 126 -6.33 -2.96 21.77
C LEU A 126 -5.06 -3.42 21.05
N GLN A 127 -5.01 -3.28 19.72
CA GLN A 127 -3.84 -3.63 18.92
C GLN A 127 -2.67 -2.71 19.26
N ILE A 128 -2.91 -1.39 19.28
CA ILE A 128 -1.91 -0.38 19.58
C ILE A 128 -1.35 -0.55 21.00
N ASP A 129 -2.23 -0.70 22.00
CA ASP A 129 -1.84 -0.88 23.40
C ASP A 129 -0.94 -2.13 23.52
N THR A 130 -1.33 -3.25 22.90
CA THR A 130 -0.54 -4.47 22.92
C THR A 130 0.83 -4.30 22.28
N LEU A 131 0.91 -3.66 21.11
CA LEU A 131 2.18 -3.44 20.41
C LEU A 131 3.12 -2.56 21.24
N ILE A 132 2.60 -1.50 21.86
CA ILE A 132 3.38 -0.60 22.71
C ILE A 132 3.85 -1.29 23.98
N ASP A 133 2.96 -2.03 24.65
CA ASP A 133 3.29 -2.79 25.87
C ASP A 133 4.38 -3.83 25.62
N GLU A 134 4.36 -4.46 24.43
CA GLU A 134 5.40 -5.39 23.98
C GLU A 134 6.68 -4.67 23.52
N GLY A 135 6.69 -3.34 23.42
CA GLY A 135 7.88 -2.50 23.23
C GLY A 135 8.39 -2.48 21.79
N VAL A 136 7.52 -2.13 20.84
CA VAL A 136 7.93 -1.73 19.48
C VAL A 136 8.55 -0.33 19.47
N ASP A 137 9.39 -0.02 18.48
CA ASP A 137 10.08 1.27 18.37
C ASP A 137 9.20 2.38 17.80
N ALA A 138 8.23 2.02 16.97
CA ALA A 138 7.27 2.91 16.34
C ALA A 138 6.02 2.15 15.90
N LEU A 139 4.93 2.88 15.61
CA LEU A 139 3.73 2.32 15.00
C LEU A 139 3.70 2.62 13.51
N LEU A 140 3.27 1.63 12.72
CA LEU A 140 3.00 1.76 11.30
C LEU A 140 1.52 1.51 11.04
N PHE A 141 0.82 2.57 10.66
CA PHE A 141 -0.54 2.50 10.11
C PHE A 141 -0.40 2.40 8.59
N GLU A 142 -0.69 1.23 8.00
CA GLU A 142 -0.47 1.01 6.58
C GLU A 142 -1.73 0.56 5.83
N THR A 143 -1.76 0.86 4.54
CA THR A 143 -2.82 0.43 3.61
C THR A 143 -4.21 0.96 4.02
N TYR A 144 -4.25 2.24 4.41
CA TYR A 144 -5.51 2.92 4.69
C TYR A 144 -6.08 3.54 3.41
N TYR A 145 -7.30 3.12 3.05
CA TYR A 145 -8.06 3.66 1.93
C TYR A 145 -8.95 4.83 2.35
N ASP A 146 -9.30 4.91 3.63
CA ASP A 146 -10.21 5.90 4.21
C ASP A 146 -9.41 6.90 5.06
N LEU A 147 -9.41 8.17 4.63
CA LEU A 147 -8.68 9.24 5.30
C LEU A 147 -9.24 9.54 6.70
N ASP A 148 -10.56 9.48 6.88
CA ASP A 148 -11.22 9.74 8.17
C ASP A 148 -10.87 8.64 9.18
N GLU A 149 -10.80 7.38 8.74
CA GLU A 149 -10.33 6.28 9.58
C GLU A 149 -8.89 6.53 10.05
N LEU A 150 -7.97 6.78 9.12
CA LEU A 150 -6.56 6.98 9.45
C LEU A 150 -6.35 8.18 10.39
N THR A 151 -6.92 9.33 10.06
CA THR A 151 -6.73 10.56 10.87
C THR A 151 -7.30 10.44 12.25
N ARG A 152 -8.44 9.76 12.41
CA ARG A 152 -9.02 9.44 13.71
C ARG A 152 -8.08 8.57 14.55
N ILE A 153 -7.53 7.50 13.99
CA ILE A 153 -6.62 6.59 14.69
C ILE A 153 -5.32 7.30 15.05
N VAL A 154 -4.71 8.04 14.12
CA VAL A 154 -3.48 8.82 14.37
C VAL A 154 -3.71 9.82 15.51
N THR A 155 -4.82 10.57 15.48
CA THR A 155 -5.15 11.58 16.51
C THR A 155 -5.33 10.92 17.88
N ALA A 156 -6.12 9.85 17.97
CA ALA A 156 -6.34 9.12 19.22
C ALA A 156 -5.03 8.54 19.78
N THR A 157 -4.20 7.96 18.92
CA THR A 157 -2.90 7.42 19.32
C THR A 157 -1.96 8.51 19.83
N ARG A 158 -1.88 9.65 19.14
CA ARG A 158 -1.01 10.76 19.55
C ARG A 158 -1.44 11.39 20.86
N GLN A 159 -2.74 11.42 21.14
CA GLN A 159 -3.25 11.92 22.43
C GLN A 159 -2.84 11.02 23.62
N LYS A 160 -2.67 9.72 23.38
CA LYS A 160 -2.39 8.73 24.43
C LYS A 160 -0.88 8.41 24.55
N TYR A 161 -0.12 8.47 23.47
CA TYR A 161 1.25 7.97 23.41
C TYR A 161 2.22 8.94 22.70
N ASP A 162 3.43 9.05 23.26
CA ASP A 162 4.56 9.74 22.62
C ASP A 162 5.49 8.75 21.92
N ILE A 163 4.93 7.94 21.02
CA ILE A 163 5.65 7.00 20.16
C ILE A 163 5.71 7.56 18.73
N PRO A 164 6.77 7.31 17.94
CA PRO A 164 6.75 7.65 16.53
C PRO A 164 5.61 6.98 15.78
N ILE A 165 4.94 7.73 14.91
CA ILE A 165 3.83 7.26 14.09
C ILE A 165 4.21 7.42 12.61
N ILE A 166 4.19 6.31 11.89
CA ILE A 166 4.26 6.24 10.44
C ILE A 166 2.83 5.98 9.94
N ALA A 167 2.33 6.80 9.02
CA ALA A 167 0.97 6.69 8.51
C ALA A 167 0.96 6.70 6.98
N GLN A 168 0.46 5.62 6.38
CA GLN A 168 0.48 5.40 4.94
C GLN A 168 -0.94 5.23 4.39
N LEU A 169 -1.23 6.03 3.38
CA LEU A 169 -2.46 5.96 2.60
C LEU A 169 -2.26 5.11 1.35
N THR A 170 -3.35 4.55 0.87
CA THR A 170 -3.38 3.86 -0.43
C THR A 170 -4.13 4.72 -1.43
N ALA A 171 -3.44 5.09 -2.51
CA ALA A 171 -3.96 5.95 -3.54
C ALA A 171 -4.79 5.19 -4.58
N SER A 172 -5.87 5.79 -5.11
CA SER A 172 -6.64 5.22 -6.22
C SER A 172 -5.97 5.43 -7.58
N ASN A 173 -5.22 6.54 -7.70
CA ASN A 173 -4.42 6.88 -8.87
C ASN A 173 -3.22 7.74 -8.42
N THR A 174 -2.45 8.27 -9.36
CA THR A 174 -1.23 9.03 -9.04
C THR A 174 -1.46 10.35 -8.30
N ASN A 175 -2.70 10.86 -8.22
CA ASN A 175 -2.97 12.18 -7.66
C ASN A 175 -4.00 12.20 -6.54
N TYR A 176 -4.88 11.18 -6.48
CA TYR A 176 -6.07 11.23 -5.63
C TYR A 176 -6.29 9.92 -4.85
N LEU A 177 -6.91 10.04 -3.68
CA LEU A 177 -7.47 8.95 -2.92
C LEU A 177 -8.81 8.49 -3.54
N VAL A 178 -9.39 7.42 -3.01
CA VAL A 178 -10.66 6.84 -3.51
C VAL A 178 -11.82 7.83 -3.40
N ASP A 179 -11.83 8.67 -2.39
CA ASP A 179 -12.85 9.72 -2.16
C ASP A 179 -12.65 10.99 -3.02
N GLY A 180 -11.58 11.04 -3.82
CA GLY A 180 -11.21 12.20 -4.64
C GLY A 180 -10.38 13.25 -3.93
N THR A 181 -9.94 13.01 -2.69
CA THR A 181 -9.04 13.91 -1.97
C THR A 181 -7.65 13.87 -2.62
N GLU A 182 -7.05 15.03 -2.85
CA GLU A 182 -5.69 15.16 -3.39
C GLU A 182 -4.67 14.60 -2.37
N ILE A 183 -3.77 13.72 -2.83
CA ILE A 183 -2.80 13.03 -1.96
C ILE A 183 -1.95 14.02 -1.15
N ASN A 184 -1.43 15.09 -1.77
CA ASN A 184 -0.61 16.07 -1.06
C ASN A 184 -1.39 16.76 0.09
N ALA A 185 -2.66 17.07 -0.12
CA ALA A 185 -3.52 17.63 0.93
C ALA A 185 -3.82 16.61 2.04
N ALA A 186 -4.10 15.37 1.68
CA ALA A 186 -4.34 14.29 2.63
C ALA A 186 -3.13 14.05 3.53
N LEU A 187 -1.91 13.95 2.95
CA LEU A 187 -0.70 13.73 3.74
C LEU A 187 -0.39 14.91 4.67
N LYS A 188 -0.62 16.16 4.24
CA LYS A 188 -0.51 17.34 5.13
C LYS A 188 -1.46 17.22 6.33
N TYR A 189 -2.70 16.84 6.08
CA TYR A 189 -3.68 16.68 7.15
C TYR A 189 -3.29 15.56 8.13
N VAL A 190 -2.77 14.43 7.64
CA VAL A 190 -2.27 13.34 8.51
C VAL A 190 -1.08 13.80 9.38
N VAL A 191 -0.20 14.67 8.86
CA VAL A 191 0.87 15.31 9.67
C VAL A 191 0.29 16.18 10.78
N GLU A 192 -0.73 16.99 10.47
CA GLU A 192 -1.42 17.84 11.46
C GLU A 192 -2.09 17.01 12.56
N CYS A 193 -2.56 15.80 12.24
CA CYS A 193 -3.08 14.84 13.22
C CYS A 193 -2.01 14.22 14.13
N GLY A 194 -0.72 14.42 13.85
CA GLY A 194 0.38 14.02 14.72
C GLY A 194 1.29 12.90 14.19
N ALA A 195 1.20 12.52 12.91
CA ALA A 195 2.11 11.57 12.31
C ALA A 195 3.52 12.19 12.13
N ASN A 196 4.56 11.39 12.37
CA ASN A 196 5.97 11.78 12.22
C ASN A 196 6.51 11.41 10.83
N VAL A 197 5.94 10.39 10.22
CA VAL A 197 6.24 9.94 8.85
C VAL A 197 4.92 9.71 8.13
N VAL A 198 4.80 10.23 6.92
CA VAL A 198 3.59 10.04 6.11
C VAL A 198 3.97 9.54 4.73
N GLY A 199 3.08 8.81 4.07
CA GLY A 199 3.41 8.31 2.75
C GLY A 199 2.34 7.48 2.09
N LEU A 200 2.77 6.73 1.10
CA LEU A 200 1.93 5.85 0.30
C LEU A 200 2.45 4.42 0.33
N ASN A 201 1.54 3.46 0.37
CA ASN A 201 1.88 2.06 0.17
C ASN A 201 0.80 1.31 -0.61
N CYS A 202 1.18 0.14 -1.10
CA CYS A 202 0.31 -0.81 -1.80
C CYS A 202 -0.36 -0.23 -3.07
N HIS A 203 -1.19 -1.04 -3.74
CA HIS A 203 -1.95 -0.74 -4.95
C HIS A 203 -1.11 -0.42 -6.19
N HIS A 204 -0.09 0.41 -6.07
CA HIS A 204 0.75 0.86 -7.19
C HIS A 204 2.18 0.30 -7.12
N GLY A 205 2.76 0.04 -8.30
CA GLY A 205 4.18 -0.28 -8.45
C GLY A 205 5.08 0.97 -8.36
N PRO A 206 6.41 0.77 -8.38
CA PRO A 206 7.39 1.82 -8.12
C PRO A 206 7.25 3.06 -9.01
N HIS A 207 7.04 2.89 -10.32
CA HIS A 207 6.91 4.01 -11.25
C HIS A 207 5.69 4.89 -10.96
N HIS A 208 4.52 4.29 -10.69
CA HIS A 208 3.32 5.06 -10.36
C HIS A 208 3.49 5.79 -9.03
N MET A 209 4.14 5.15 -8.03
CA MET A 209 4.49 5.80 -6.77
C MET A 209 5.43 6.99 -7.00
N GLN A 210 6.47 6.84 -7.80
CA GLN A 210 7.40 7.93 -8.13
C GLN A 210 6.65 9.12 -8.75
N ARG A 211 5.72 8.86 -9.67
CA ARG A 211 4.87 9.92 -10.24
C ARG A 211 3.99 10.59 -9.19
N SER A 212 3.41 9.85 -8.26
CA SER A 212 2.65 10.44 -7.15
C SER A 212 3.54 11.35 -6.31
N PHE A 213 4.74 10.87 -5.94
CA PHE A 213 5.67 11.63 -5.12
C PHE A 213 6.16 12.90 -5.81
N SER A 214 6.25 12.97 -7.14
CA SER A 214 6.63 14.20 -7.86
C SER A 214 5.65 15.37 -7.63
N HIS A 215 4.42 15.10 -7.21
CA HIS A 215 3.39 16.08 -6.87
C HIS A 215 3.30 16.39 -5.36
N ILE A 216 4.00 15.66 -4.51
CA ILE A 216 3.94 15.81 -3.05
C ILE A 216 5.02 16.78 -2.59
N GLU A 217 4.66 17.75 -1.76
CA GLU A 217 5.62 18.66 -1.11
C GLU A 217 6.37 17.98 0.02
N LEU A 218 7.61 18.42 0.28
CA LEU A 218 8.33 17.97 1.47
C LEU A 218 7.64 18.50 2.73
N PRO A 219 7.19 17.62 3.66
CA PRO A 219 6.56 18.08 4.88
C PRO A 219 7.60 18.75 5.80
N LYS A 220 7.21 19.88 6.44
CA LYS A 220 8.11 20.67 7.30
C LYS A 220 8.50 19.96 8.61
N HIS A 221 7.57 19.16 9.14
CA HIS A 221 7.70 18.57 10.49
C HIS A 221 7.55 17.04 10.50
N ALA A 222 7.61 16.42 9.33
CA ALA A 222 7.51 14.99 9.16
C ALA A 222 8.46 14.51 8.05
N TYR A 223 8.52 13.21 7.81
CA TYR A 223 9.28 12.58 6.74
C TYR A 223 8.34 11.85 5.79
N LEU A 224 8.82 11.54 4.57
CA LEU A 224 8.08 10.78 3.59
C LEU A 224 8.48 9.30 3.59
N SER A 225 7.50 8.41 3.46
CA SER A 225 7.69 6.97 3.27
C SER A 225 7.00 6.45 2.01
N CYS A 226 7.56 5.39 1.40
CA CYS A 226 7.00 4.77 0.20
C CYS A 226 7.24 3.26 0.19
N TYR A 227 6.16 2.45 0.12
CA TYR A 227 6.22 0.99 0.02
C TYR A 227 5.42 0.50 -1.20
N PRO A 228 6.06 0.44 -2.39
CA PRO A 228 5.40 0.00 -3.62
C PRO A 228 5.15 -1.51 -3.65
N ASN A 229 4.20 -1.94 -4.47
CA ASN A 229 4.04 -3.34 -4.85
C ASN A 229 5.10 -3.76 -5.86
N ALA A 230 5.54 -5.02 -5.82
CA ALA A 230 6.47 -5.54 -6.81
C ALA A 230 5.81 -5.71 -8.18
N SER A 231 4.63 -6.30 -8.20
CA SER A 231 3.80 -6.45 -9.40
C SER A 231 2.36 -6.78 -8.98
N LEU A 232 1.45 -6.76 -9.95
CA LEU A 232 0.18 -7.47 -9.81
C LEU A 232 0.45 -8.98 -9.86
N LEU A 233 -0.37 -9.75 -9.15
CA LEU A 233 -0.33 -11.21 -9.22
C LEU A 233 -0.50 -11.66 -10.67
N ASP A 234 0.48 -12.35 -11.20
CA ASP A 234 0.38 -13.04 -12.47
C ASP A 234 0.06 -14.51 -12.21
N ILE A 235 -0.79 -15.13 -13.04
CA ILE A 235 -1.13 -16.54 -12.92
C ILE A 235 -0.44 -17.28 -14.06
N GLU A 236 0.71 -17.88 -13.79
CA GLU A 236 1.38 -18.79 -14.68
C GLU A 236 1.15 -20.24 -14.25
N ASN A 237 0.56 -21.06 -15.14
CA ASN A 237 0.31 -22.50 -14.89
C ASN A 237 -0.51 -22.81 -13.63
N SER A 238 -1.49 -21.98 -13.29
CA SER A 238 -2.30 -22.09 -12.06
C SER A 238 -1.52 -21.81 -10.76
N GLU A 239 -0.32 -21.28 -10.85
CA GLU A 239 0.47 -20.80 -9.72
C GLU A 239 0.54 -19.28 -9.72
N PHE A 240 0.42 -18.68 -8.53
CA PHE A 240 0.60 -17.24 -8.36
C PHE A 240 2.08 -16.90 -8.44
N LYS A 241 2.47 -16.16 -9.48
CA LYS A 241 3.84 -15.64 -9.61
C LYS A 241 3.82 -14.12 -9.67
N TYR A 242 4.77 -13.52 -8.97
CA TYR A 242 5.11 -12.11 -9.15
C TYR A 242 6.24 -12.03 -10.19
N SER A 243 6.11 -11.15 -11.19
CA SER A 243 7.19 -10.96 -12.16
C SER A 243 8.44 -10.50 -11.44
N ASP A 244 9.54 -11.23 -11.67
CA ASP A 244 10.83 -10.91 -11.06
C ASP A 244 11.40 -9.63 -11.69
N ASN A 245 11.40 -8.55 -10.95
CA ASN A 245 11.85 -7.22 -11.38
C ASN A 245 12.58 -6.48 -10.25
N ALA A 246 13.30 -7.20 -9.43
CA ALA A 246 13.96 -6.68 -8.24
C ALA A 246 14.97 -5.56 -8.57
N GLN A 247 15.70 -5.65 -9.67
CA GLN A 247 16.65 -4.61 -10.11
C GLN A 247 15.93 -3.29 -10.39
N TYR A 248 14.79 -3.32 -11.06
CA TYR A 248 13.97 -2.15 -11.37
C TYR A 248 13.55 -1.40 -10.09
N PHE A 249 13.31 -2.12 -8.99
CA PHE A 249 13.04 -1.50 -7.68
C PHE A 249 14.21 -0.65 -7.20
N GLY A 250 15.45 -1.13 -7.40
CA GLY A 250 16.64 -0.36 -7.08
C GLY A 250 16.74 0.94 -7.88
N ASP A 251 16.47 0.86 -9.19
CA ASP A 251 16.54 2.02 -10.08
C ASP A 251 15.52 3.09 -9.68
N ILE A 252 14.27 2.72 -9.48
CA ILE A 252 13.21 3.67 -9.07
C ILE A 252 13.37 4.11 -7.62
N ALA A 253 13.99 3.32 -6.75
CA ALA A 253 14.27 3.74 -5.38
C ALA A 253 15.12 5.02 -5.33
N GLN A 254 16.11 5.17 -6.20
CA GLN A 254 16.92 6.40 -6.29
C GLN A 254 16.05 7.62 -6.66
N GLU A 255 15.13 7.44 -7.60
CA GLU A 255 14.20 8.50 -8.00
C GLU A 255 13.27 8.89 -6.84
N LEU A 256 12.73 7.91 -6.10
CA LEU A 256 11.91 8.16 -4.92
C LEU A 256 12.67 8.92 -3.81
N ILE A 257 13.95 8.61 -3.60
CA ILE A 257 14.78 9.39 -2.67
C ILE A 257 14.96 10.83 -3.15
N ASN A 258 15.13 11.05 -4.45
CA ASN A 258 15.20 12.41 -5.03
C ASN A 258 13.86 13.16 -4.89
N GLU A 259 12.74 12.43 -4.83
CA GLU A 259 11.42 12.98 -4.50
C GLU A 259 11.20 13.19 -2.99
N GLY A 260 12.18 12.92 -2.15
CA GLY A 260 12.16 13.23 -0.72
C GLY A 260 11.77 12.10 0.20
N VAL A 261 11.57 10.89 -0.34
CA VAL A 261 11.34 9.70 0.49
C VAL A 261 12.57 9.44 1.37
N ARG A 262 12.35 9.15 2.66
CA ARG A 262 13.42 8.83 3.62
C ARG A 262 13.27 7.45 4.23
N LEU A 263 12.08 6.87 4.18
CA LEU A 263 11.80 5.50 4.57
C LEU A 263 11.21 4.77 3.36
N ILE A 264 11.96 3.85 2.79
CA ILE A 264 11.56 3.09 1.60
C ILE A 264 11.58 1.60 1.90
N GLY A 265 10.54 0.91 1.46
CA GLY A 265 10.41 -0.54 1.63
C GLY A 265 9.65 -1.16 0.47
N GLY A 266 9.02 -2.30 0.72
CA GLY A 266 8.16 -2.96 -0.23
C GLY A 266 6.80 -3.34 0.35
N CYS A 267 5.81 -3.53 -0.51
CA CYS A 267 4.50 -4.06 -0.16
C CYS A 267 4.25 -5.36 -0.94
N CYS A 268 3.03 -5.66 -1.35
CA CYS A 268 2.67 -6.94 -1.96
C CYS A 268 3.64 -7.38 -3.07
N GLY A 269 4.01 -8.65 -3.05
CA GLY A 269 4.91 -9.29 -4.02
C GLY A 269 6.40 -9.00 -3.84
N THR A 270 6.78 -8.10 -2.94
CA THR A 270 8.21 -7.85 -2.68
C THR A 270 8.84 -8.97 -1.85
N THR A 271 10.10 -9.24 -2.13
CA THR A 271 10.91 -10.30 -1.53
C THR A 271 12.21 -9.73 -0.96
N PRO A 272 12.99 -10.49 -0.19
CA PRO A 272 14.31 -10.06 0.25
C PRO A 272 15.24 -9.60 -0.88
N GLU A 273 15.07 -10.15 -2.08
CA GLU A 273 15.86 -9.71 -3.24
C GLU A 273 15.54 -8.27 -3.64
N HIS A 274 14.27 -7.88 -3.69
CA HIS A 274 13.86 -6.48 -3.93
C HIS A 274 14.50 -5.54 -2.90
N ILE A 275 14.47 -5.90 -1.62
CA ILE A 275 15.08 -5.10 -0.54
C ILE A 275 16.59 -4.98 -0.71
N ARG A 276 17.26 -6.03 -1.15
CA ARG A 276 18.70 -6.01 -1.43
C ARG A 276 19.04 -5.03 -2.55
N TYR A 277 18.26 -4.99 -3.63
CA TYR A 277 18.46 -4.03 -4.71
C TYR A 277 18.17 -2.60 -4.27
N ILE A 278 17.07 -2.36 -3.51
CA ILE A 278 16.79 -1.05 -2.92
C ILE A 278 17.99 -0.62 -2.06
N LYS A 279 18.42 -1.46 -1.10
CA LYS A 279 19.53 -1.12 -0.20
C LYS A 279 20.82 -0.80 -0.95
N SER A 280 21.15 -1.61 -1.94
CA SER A 280 22.33 -1.37 -2.77
C SER A 280 22.28 -0.02 -3.49
N ALA A 281 21.11 0.34 -4.01
CA ALA A 281 20.89 1.57 -4.74
C ALA A 281 20.92 2.84 -3.87
N VAL A 282 20.40 2.75 -2.62
CA VAL A 282 20.21 3.95 -1.77
C VAL A 282 21.24 4.14 -0.66
N LYS A 283 22.05 3.13 -0.33
CA LYS A 283 22.99 3.14 0.83
C LYS A 283 23.96 4.33 0.88
N HIS A 284 24.24 4.94 -0.26
CA HIS A 284 25.16 6.09 -0.37
C HIS A 284 24.41 7.42 -0.55
N LEU A 285 23.10 7.39 -0.68
CA LEU A 285 22.30 8.58 -0.89
C LEU A 285 22.06 9.31 0.44
N LYS A 286 21.96 10.62 0.34
CA LYS A 286 21.59 11.48 1.47
C LYS A 286 20.16 12.01 1.23
N PRO A 287 19.39 12.21 2.32
CA PRO A 287 18.07 12.81 2.20
C PRO A 287 18.13 14.17 1.52
N VAL A 288 17.22 14.38 0.56
CA VAL A 288 17.10 15.70 -0.08
C VAL A 288 16.48 16.69 0.91
N LYS A 289 16.89 17.97 0.78
CA LYS A 289 16.40 19.07 1.63
C LYS A 289 15.43 19.97 0.90
N ASP A 290 15.40 19.87 -0.41
CA ASP A 290 14.53 20.64 -1.29
C ASP A 290 14.26 19.85 -2.56
N LYS A 291 13.11 20.10 -3.19
CA LYS A 291 12.73 19.51 -4.48
C LYS A 291 11.78 20.42 -5.25
N LYS A 292 11.76 20.26 -6.55
CA LYS A 292 10.76 20.90 -7.40
C LYS A 292 9.49 20.06 -7.42
N VAL A 293 8.39 20.61 -6.92
CA VAL A 293 7.08 19.97 -6.99
C VAL A 293 6.47 20.23 -8.36
N ILE A 294 6.02 19.19 -9.03
CA ILE A 294 5.30 19.27 -10.29
C ILE A 294 3.83 19.60 -9.96
N PRO A 295 3.27 20.74 -10.41
CA PRO A 295 1.87 21.02 -10.15
C PRO A 295 0.98 20.02 -10.88
N ILE A 296 -0.05 19.53 -10.18
CA ILE A 296 -1.09 18.73 -10.82
C ILE A 296 -1.78 19.65 -11.83
N ASN A 297 -1.59 19.41 -13.12
CA ASN A 297 -2.42 20.02 -14.12
C ASN A 297 -3.86 19.53 -13.84
N LYS A 298 -4.64 20.37 -13.20
CA LYS A 298 -6.09 20.28 -13.27
C LYS A 298 -6.41 20.58 -14.75
N ALA A 299 -6.20 19.58 -15.62
CA ALA A 299 -6.84 19.59 -16.91
C ALA A 299 -8.27 19.96 -16.58
N SER A 300 -8.72 21.09 -17.13
CA SER A 300 -10.06 21.56 -16.92
C SER A 300 -10.95 20.33 -17.12
N SER A 301 -11.40 19.74 -16.01
CA SER A 301 -12.60 18.96 -16.05
C SER A 301 -13.67 19.99 -16.41
N GLN A 302 -13.69 20.41 -17.66
CA GLN A 302 -14.96 20.71 -18.25
C GLN A 302 -15.75 19.45 -17.88
N LYS A 303 -16.61 19.61 -16.87
CA LYS A 303 -17.79 18.80 -16.75
C LYS A 303 -18.44 18.93 -18.12
N GLN A 304 -18.00 18.10 -19.07
CA GLN A 304 -18.90 17.66 -20.10
C GLN A 304 -20.04 17.12 -19.26
N THR A 305 -21.12 17.87 -19.24
CA THR A 305 -22.43 17.38 -18.85
C THR A 305 -22.67 16.22 -19.80
N ARG A 306 -22.06 15.06 -19.48
CA ARG A 306 -22.48 13.81 -20.08
C ARG A 306 -23.95 13.76 -19.71
N VAL A 307 -24.79 13.96 -20.71
CA VAL A 307 -26.17 13.48 -20.64
C VAL A 307 -26.02 12.06 -20.19
N LEU A 308 -26.37 11.77 -18.92
CA LEU A 308 -26.34 10.44 -18.36
C LEU A 308 -27.31 9.63 -19.22
N LYS A 309 -26.79 8.99 -20.26
CA LYS A 309 -27.46 7.87 -20.90
C LYS A 309 -27.87 6.96 -19.73
N GLN A 310 -29.07 6.45 -19.74
CA GLN A 310 -29.65 5.64 -18.66
C GLN A 310 -28.57 4.69 -18.13
N ASN A 311 -28.39 4.65 -16.80
CA ASN A 311 -27.40 3.80 -16.20
C ASN A 311 -27.69 2.33 -16.61
N LEU A 312 -26.64 1.54 -16.84
CA LEU A 312 -26.71 0.15 -17.29
C LEU A 312 -27.70 -0.68 -16.45
N THR A 313 -27.73 -0.48 -15.13
CA THR A 313 -28.66 -1.14 -14.21
C THR A 313 -30.12 -0.85 -14.53
N SER A 314 -30.46 0.37 -14.95
CA SER A 314 -31.82 0.74 -15.38
C SER A 314 -32.17 0.11 -16.73
N LYS A 315 -31.22 0.03 -17.66
CA LYS A 315 -31.40 -0.62 -18.94
C LYS A 315 -31.68 -2.11 -18.77
N VAL A 316 -30.88 -2.83 -18.01
CA VAL A 316 -31.04 -4.26 -17.72
C VAL A 316 -32.38 -4.56 -17.07
N LYS A 317 -32.92 -3.69 -16.21
CA LYS A 317 -34.25 -3.85 -15.60
C LYS A 317 -35.41 -3.67 -16.58
N ASN A 318 -35.18 -2.90 -17.65
CA ASN A 318 -36.24 -2.47 -18.56
C ASN A 318 -36.29 -3.26 -19.90
N GLY A 319 -35.29 -4.12 -20.16
CA GLY A 319 -35.28 -4.90 -21.40
C GLY A 319 -33.97 -5.60 -21.72
N PRO A 320 -33.86 -6.23 -22.88
CA PRO A 320 -32.62 -6.84 -23.34
C PRO A 320 -31.50 -5.81 -23.43
N THR A 321 -30.33 -6.19 -22.98
CA THR A 321 -29.15 -5.32 -22.96
C THR A 321 -27.99 -6.02 -23.67
N VAL A 322 -27.39 -5.33 -24.63
CA VAL A 322 -26.24 -5.85 -25.39
C VAL A 322 -24.93 -5.31 -24.79
N ILE A 323 -24.14 -6.20 -24.29
CA ILE A 323 -22.80 -5.87 -23.74
C ILE A 323 -21.77 -6.58 -24.61
N VAL A 324 -20.76 -5.85 -25.08
CA VAL A 324 -19.68 -6.38 -25.91
C VAL A 324 -18.38 -6.30 -25.14
N GLU A 325 -17.64 -7.39 -25.06
CA GLU A 325 -16.28 -7.41 -24.54
C GLU A 325 -15.30 -6.98 -25.64
N LEU A 326 -14.44 -6.04 -25.33
CA LEU A 326 -13.41 -5.56 -26.22
C LEU A 326 -12.02 -5.76 -25.58
N ASP A 327 -11.14 -6.40 -26.30
CA ASP A 327 -9.76 -6.57 -25.88
C ASP A 327 -9.04 -5.21 -25.75
N THR A 328 -8.31 -5.02 -24.66
CA THR A 328 -7.44 -3.84 -24.53
C THR A 328 -6.29 -3.85 -25.55
N PRO A 329 -5.84 -2.68 -26.02
CA PRO A 329 -4.77 -2.61 -27.02
C PRO A 329 -3.49 -3.31 -26.58
N LYS A 330 -2.82 -4.01 -27.51
CA LYS A 330 -1.52 -4.66 -27.25
C LYS A 330 -0.34 -3.68 -27.27
N HIS A 331 -0.56 -2.47 -27.78
CA HIS A 331 0.46 -1.42 -27.96
C HIS A 331 -0.09 -0.08 -27.49
N LEU A 332 0.79 0.91 -27.32
CA LEU A 332 0.41 2.28 -26.92
C LEU A 332 -0.36 3.06 -28.02
N ASP A 333 -0.45 2.53 -29.23
CA ASP A 333 -1.33 3.05 -30.26
C ASP A 333 -2.78 2.63 -29.98
N THR A 334 -3.57 3.59 -29.54
CA THR A 334 -4.97 3.36 -29.12
C THR A 334 -5.98 3.78 -30.20
N ASP A 335 -5.55 4.33 -31.34
CA ASP A 335 -6.47 4.91 -32.35
C ASP A 335 -7.45 3.85 -32.88
N THR A 336 -6.94 2.68 -33.27
CA THR A 336 -7.79 1.57 -33.73
C THR A 336 -8.76 1.09 -32.64
N PHE A 337 -8.37 1.14 -31.37
CA PHE A 337 -9.22 0.76 -30.24
C PHE A 337 -10.39 1.74 -30.11
N PHE A 338 -10.14 3.05 -30.12
CA PHE A 338 -11.18 4.07 -30.02
C PHE A 338 -12.09 4.10 -31.25
N ASP A 339 -11.56 3.84 -32.44
CA ASP A 339 -12.37 3.68 -33.64
C ASP A 339 -13.34 2.49 -33.53
N ASN A 340 -12.91 1.38 -32.93
CA ASN A 340 -13.76 0.23 -32.71
C ASN A 340 -14.84 0.52 -31.65
N VAL A 341 -14.50 1.23 -30.56
CA VAL A 341 -15.48 1.69 -29.57
C VAL A 341 -16.54 2.60 -30.23
N GLY A 342 -16.12 3.52 -31.11
CA GLY A 342 -17.02 4.38 -31.88
C GLY A 342 -17.99 3.58 -32.77
N LYS A 343 -17.50 2.58 -33.49
CA LYS A 343 -18.32 1.69 -34.32
C LYS A 343 -19.34 0.87 -33.49
N LEU A 344 -18.93 0.46 -32.30
CA LEU A 344 -19.83 -0.26 -31.37
C LEU A 344 -20.94 0.68 -30.83
N ASP A 345 -20.62 1.94 -30.51
CA ASP A 345 -21.63 2.93 -30.09
C ASP A 345 -22.61 3.24 -31.24
N GLU A 346 -22.11 3.38 -32.49
CA GLU A 346 -22.94 3.56 -33.69
C GLU A 346 -23.84 2.34 -33.97
N ALA A 347 -23.38 1.13 -33.65
CA ALA A 347 -24.15 -0.09 -33.75
C ALA A 347 -25.23 -0.22 -32.65
N GLY A 348 -25.26 0.70 -31.69
CA GLY A 348 -26.29 0.79 -30.66
C GLY A 348 -26.14 -0.21 -29.52
N ILE A 349 -24.93 -0.65 -29.21
CA ILE A 349 -24.66 -1.46 -28.01
C ILE A 349 -24.85 -0.63 -26.74
N ASP A 350 -25.13 -1.30 -25.64
CA ASP A 350 -25.50 -0.67 -24.37
C ASP A 350 -24.28 -0.44 -23.47
N ALA A 351 -23.28 -1.31 -23.56
CA ALA A 351 -22.02 -1.18 -22.83
C ALA A 351 -20.87 -1.96 -23.47
N VAL A 352 -19.64 -1.50 -23.23
CA VAL A 352 -18.41 -2.24 -23.52
C VAL A 352 -17.79 -2.66 -22.20
N THR A 353 -17.38 -3.93 -22.10
CA THR A 353 -16.46 -4.40 -21.05
C THR A 353 -15.07 -4.50 -21.63
N LEU A 354 -14.07 -4.12 -20.87
CA LEU A 354 -12.68 -4.29 -21.24
C LEU A 354 -12.16 -5.59 -20.64
N ALA A 355 -11.63 -6.48 -21.49
CA ALA A 355 -11.00 -7.69 -21.02
C ALA A 355 -9.76 -7.34 -20.21
N ASP A 356 -9.78 -7.67 -18.93
CA ASP A 356 -8.56 -7.66 -18.12
C ASP A 356 -7.89 -9.03 -18.30
N ASN A 357 -7.03 -9.12 -19.30
CA ASN A 357 -6.53 -10.39 -19.77
C ASN A 357 -5.22 -10.76 -19.08
N SER A 358 -5.31 -11.64 -18.11
CA SER A 358 -4.18 -12.26 -17.42
C SER A 358 -3.23 -13.08 -18.32
N LEU A 359 -3.64 -13.35 -19.56
CA LEU A 359 -2.86 -14.17 -20.51
C LEU A 359 -1.99 -13.34 -21.46
N ALA A 360 -2.05 -12.02 -21.46
CA ALA A 360 -1.29 -11.18 -22.39
C ALA A 360 -0.05 -10.58 -21.72
N THR A 361 1.08 -10.87 -22.28
CA THR A 361 2.39 -10.44 -21.79
C THR A 361 2.65 -8.94 -21.89
N VAL A 362 1.96 -8.19 -22.74
CA VAL A 362 2.02 -6.71 -22.82
C VAL A 362 0.70 -6.18 -23.34
N ARG A 363 -0.05 -5.44 -22.51
CA ARG A 363 -1.25 -4.71 -22.93
C ARG A 363 -1.36 -3.39 -22.18
N VAL A 364 -2.00 -2.42 -22.78
CA VAL A 364 -2.42 -1.20 -22.08
C VAL A 364 -3.44 -1.62 -21.01
N SER A 365 -3.26 -1.16 -19.75
CA SER A 365 -4.19 -1.51 -18.69
C SER A 365 -5.59 -0.96 -19.02
N ASN A 366 -6.63 -1.66 -18.61
CA ASN A 366 -8.01 -1.21 -18.79
C ASN A 366 -8.33 0.13 -18.12
N ILE A 367 -7.49 0.59 -17.19
CA ILE A 367 -7.58 1.92 -16.56
C ILE A 367 -6.97 2.99 -17.46
N ALA A 368 -6.01 2.63 -18.32
CA ALA A 368 -5.35 3.56 -19.24
C ALA A 368 -6.04 3.64 -20.61
N ALA A 369 -6.85 2.65 -20.97
CA ALA A 369 -7.70 2.63 -22.16
C ALA A 369 -9.08 3.26 -21.88
#